data_3003eaab58b8adccb02e1ab8502a7180
#
_entry.id   3003eaab58b8adccb02e1ab8502a7180
#
_cell.length_a   1.000
_cell.length_b   1.000
_cell.length_c   1.000
_cell.angle_alpha   90.00
_cell.angle_beta   90.00
_cell.angle_gamma   90.00
#
_symmetry.space_group_name_H-M   'P 1'
#
loop_
_entity.id
_entity.type
_entity.pdbx_description
1 polymer ?
#
loop_
_entity_poly.entity_id
_entity_poly.type
_entity_poly.pdbx_seq_one_letter_code
_entity_poly.pdbx_strand_id
1 'polypeptide(L)'
;SVPMMLKSKSVGVLNIHDTGGVVAPDETKLKFLTLLAGEAALTLHHQKMYDDLQVFYLEMVQMLARAIGEKDAYAQDKTEHARALAKEVAAELALPDQMIRYVEYATMLHGIGKIGVDQAILSKPGKLTPEEFEQVKKHTSIGHRILARVKFLGPVSKMVLYHQEWFNGKGYPEGLKGEEIPLGSRIVAIVNAWEAMNSDRPYRKALGREKASEELRKGAGSQFDPQIVEAFLRAEPRVKTEA
;
A
#
# COMPACT_ATOMS: atom_id res chain seq x y z
N SER A 1 -11.61 -6.03 41.61
CA SER A 1 -11.13 -6.59 40.32
C SER A 1 -12.11 -7.62 39.79
N VAL A 2 -12.44 -7.56 38.51
CA VAL A 2 -13.32 -8.51 37.83
C VAL A 2 -12.58 -9.09 36.63
N PRO A 3 -12.54 -10.43 36.45
CA PRO A 3 -11.86 -11.02 35.33
C PRO A 3 -12.62 -10.75 34.02
N MET A 4 -11.88 -10.39 32.99
CA MET A 4 -12.38 -10.22 31.62
C MET A 4 -12.36 -11.59 30.94
N MET A 5 -13.49 -12.28 30.93
CA MET A 5 -13.59 -13.66 30.45
C MET A 5 -14.04 -13.71 28.99
N LEU A 6 -13.33 -14.50 28.19
CA LEU A 6 -13.75 -14.90 26.85
C LEU A 6 -13.96 -16.42 26.83
N LYS A 7 -15.21 -16.86 26.79
CA LYS A 7 -15.58 -18.26 27.07
C LYS A 7 -15.03 -18.68 28.44
N SER A 8 -14.11 -19.65 28.48
CA SER A 8 -13.46 -20.16 29.71
C SER A 8 -12.07 -19.58 29.98
N LYS A 9 -11.57 -18.65 29.15
CA LYS A 9 -10.21 -18.08 29.29
C LYS A 9 -10.28 -16.63 29.74
N SER A 10 -9.50 -16.26 30.76
CA SER A 10 -9.30 -14.87 31.15
C SER A 10 -8.36 -14.20 30.14
N VAL A 11 -8.77 -13.08 29.58
CA VAL A 11 -7.98 -12.24 28.64
C VAL A 11 -7.45 -10.99 29.31
N GLY A 12 -7.87 -10.69 30.55
CA GLY A 12 -7.44 -9.54 31.33
C GLY A 12 -8.22 -9.42 32.62
N VAL A 13 -8.00 -8.32 33.34
CA VAL A 13 -8.70 -7.99 34.58
C VAL A 13 -9.15 -6.54 34.54
N LEU A 14 -10.41 -6.27 34.80
CA LEU A 14 -10.97 -4.95 35.00
C LEU A 14 -10.80 -4.55 36.46
N ASN A 15 -9.95 -3.56 36.75
CA ASN A 15 -9.77 -3.00 38.07
C ASN A 15 -10.59 -1.71 38.20
N ILE A 16 -11.39 -1.61 39.26
CA ILE A 16 -12.15 -0.42 39.56
C ILE A 16 -11.72 0.05 40.95
N HIS A 17 -11.40 1.33 41.04
CA HIS A 17 -11.01 1.99 42.27
C HIS A 17 -12.11 2.96 42.67
N ASP A 18 -12.62 2.80 43.91
CA ASP A 18 -13.51 3.75 44.53
C ASP A 18 -12.65 4.74 45.36
N THR A 19 -12.84 6.04 45.13
CA THR A 19 -12.15 7.10 45.89
C THR A 19 -12.87 7.51 47.14
N GLY A 20 -14.07 6.94 47.42
CA GLY A 20 -14.96 7.32 48.50
C GLY A 20 -14.91 6.44 49.75
N GLY A 21 -14.04 5.40 49.80
CA GLY A 21 -13.91 4.46 50.94
C GLY A 21 -14.13 3.01 50.52
N VAL A 22 -13.70 2.07 51.38
CA VAL A 22 -13.82 0.61 51.08
C VAL A 22 -15.26 0.16 51.34
N VAL A 23 -16.10 0.25 50.30
CA VAL A 23 -17.42 -0.35 50.30
C VAL A 23 -17.36 -1.59 49.39
N ALA A 24 -17.61 -2.76 49.99
CA ALA A 24 -17.75 -3.98 49.20
C ALA A 24 -18.89 -3.78 48.17
N PRO A 25 -18.70 -4.09 46.87
CA PRO A 25 -19.74 -3.95 45.88
C PRO A 25 -20.91 -4.89 46.26
N ASP A 26 -22.12 -4.37 46.18
CA ASP A 26 -23.32 -5.22 46.27
C ASP A 26 -23.44 -6.15 45.08
N GLU A 27 -24.34 -7.15 45.16
CA GLU A 27 -24.51 -8.15 44.13
C GLU A 27 -24.88 -7.55 42.76
N THR A 28 -25.64 -6.44 42.76
CA THR A 28 -26.08 -5.72 41.55
C THR A 28 -24.93 -5.06 40.87
N LYS A 29 -24.07 -4.33 41.66
CA LYS A 29 -22.85 -3.72 41.15
C LYS A 29 -21.88 -4.76 40.61
N LEU A 30 -21.72 -5.92 41.29
CA LEU A 30 -20.85 -6.99 40.84
C LEU A 30 -21.33 -7.58 39.49
N LYS A 31 -22.65 -7.83 39.35
CA LYS A 31 -23.22 -8.28 38.08
C LYS A 31 -22.97 -7.27 36.94
N PHE A 32 -23.20 -5.99 37.19
CA PHE A 32 -22.95 -4.94 36.21
C PHE A 32 -21.47 -4.88 35.80
N LEU A 33 -20.56 -4.95 36.75
CA LEU A 33 -19.13 -4.96 36.48
C LEU A 33 -18.68 -6.22 35.69
N THR A 34 -19.31 -7.36 35.97
CA THR A 34 -19.04 -8.59 35.23
C THR A 34 -19.51 -8.48 33.78
N LEU A 35 -20.68 -7.87 33.54
CA LEU A 35 -21.14 -7.59 32.17
C LEU A 35 -20.19 -6.65 31.44
N LEU A 36 -19.78 -5.53 32.06
CA LEU A 36 -18.80 -4.62 31.46
C LEU A 36 -17.46 -5.29 31.16
N ALA A 37 -16.97 -6.14 32.07
CA ALA A 37 -15.76 -6.90 31.86
C ALA A 37 -15.88 -7.89 30.68
N GLY A 38 -17.07 -8.50 30.51
CA GLY A 38 -17.38 -9.38 29.37
C GLY A 38 -17.39 -8.63 28.05
N GLU A 39 -18.06 -7.47 27.98
CA GLU A 39 -18.08 -6.62 26.78
C GLU A 39 -16.69 -6.09 26.42
N ALA A 40 -15.91 -5.66 27.43
CA ALA A 40 -14.54 -5.25 27.22
C ALA A 40 -13.66 -6.41 26.69
N ALA A 41 -13.82 -7.61 27.24
CA ALA A 41 -13.12 -8.81 26.77
C ALA A 41 -13.42 -9.12 25.30
N LEU A 42 -14.70 -9.04 24.92
CA LEU A 42 -15.15 -9.28 23.54
C LEU A 42 -14.58 -8.21 22.58
N THR A 43 -14.65 -6.96 22.97
CA THR A 43 -14.13 -5.82 22.18
C THR A 43 -12.64 -5.96 21.93
N LEU A 44 -11.85 -6.24 22.97
CA LEU A 44 -10.39 -6.43 22.87
C LEU A 44 -10.06 -7.67 21.99
N HIS A 45 -10.86 -8.73 22.09
CA HIS A 45 -10.67 -9.90 21.26
C HIS A 45 -10.96 -9.61 19.79
N HIS A 46 -12.05 -8.90 19.49
CA HIS A 46 -12.35 -8.47 18.12
C HIS A 46 -11.25 -7.56 17.54
N GLN A 47 -10.76 -6.60 18.36
CA GLN A 47 -9.66 -5.74 17.94
C GLN A 47 -8.42 -6.57 17.61
N LYS A 48 -8.03 -7.50 18.48
CA LYS A 48 -6.89 -8.38 18.24
C LYS A 48 -7.05 -9.23 16.97
N MET A 49 -8.22 -9.81 16.77
CA MET A 49 -8.50 -10.59 15.55
C MET A 49 -8.40 -9.71 14.30
N TYR A 50 -8.86 -8.46 14.37
CA TYR A 50 -8.73 -7.52 13.27
C TYR A 50 -7.26 -7.20 12.97
N ASP A 51 -6.45 -6.94 14.00
CA ASP A 51 -5.02 -6.66 13.85
C ASP A 51 -4.27 -7.87 13.27
N ASP A 52 -4.54 -9.08 13.78
CA ASP A 52 -3.97 -10.34 13.26
C ASP A 52 -4.33 -10.54 11.77
N LEU A 53 -5.56 -10.22 11.38
CA LEU A 53 -6.02 -10.29 9.99
C LEU A 53 -5.30 -9.26 9.10
N GLN A 54 -5.04 -8.04 9.58
CA GLN A 54 -4.28 -7.02 8.85
C GLN A 54 -2.84 -7.48 8.61
N VAL A 55 -2.19 -8.05 9.62
CA VAL A 55 -0.84 -8.64 9.50
C VAL A 55 -0.85 -9.75 8.44
N PHE A 56 -1.81 -10.68 8.52
CA PHE A 56 -1.95 -11.76 7.55
C PHE A 56 -2.11 -11.25 6.10
N TYR A 57 -2.94 -10.22 5.89
CA TYR A 57 -3.09 -9.63 4.55
C TYR A 57 -1.78 -9.01 4.04
N LEU A 58 -1.05 -8.31 4.90
CA LEU A 58 0.23 -7.73 4.54
C LEU A 58 1.24 -8.81 4.15
N GLU A 59 1.36 -9.88 4.95
CA GLU A 59 2.25 -11.01 4.66
C GLU A 59 1.91 -11.69 3.34
N MET A 60 0.61 -11.90 3.05
CA MET A 60 0.16 -12.43 1.76
C MET A 60 0.57 -11.52 0.59
N VAL A 61 0.38 -10.21 0.73
CA VAL A 61 0.76 -9.23 -0.30
C VAL A 61 2.27 -9.24 -0.51
N GLN A 62 3.06 -9.28 0.56
CA GLN A 62 4.52 -9.38 0.48
C GLN A 62 4.98 -10.66 -0.22
N MET A 63 4.36 -11.79 0.11
CA MET A 63 4.65 -13.07 -0.56
C MET A 63 4.36 -13.00 -2.07
N LEU A 64 3.22 -12.43 -2.46
CA LEU A 64 2.88 -12.23 -3.87
C LEU A 64 3.87 -11.28 -4.56
N ALA A 65 4.26 -10.19 -3.89
CA ALA A 65 5.23 -9.24 -4.43
C ALA A 65 6.61 -9.88 -4.65
N ARG A 66 7.07 -10.73 -3.73
CA ARG A 66 8.32 -11.50 -3.89
C ARG A 66 8.27 -12.45 -5.09
N ALA A 67 7.16 -13.17 -5.25
CA ALA A 67 6.96 -14.06 -6.40
C ALA A 67 7.00 -13.31 -7.76
N ILE A 68 6.59 -12.02 -7.77
CA ILE A 68 6.72 -11.14 -8.93
C ILE A 68 8.20 -10.77 -9.15
N GLY A 69 8.90 -10.44 -8.07
CA GLY A 69 10.31 -10.04 -8.10
C GLY A 69 11.24 -11.12 -8.68
N GLU A 70 10.95 -12.39 -8.44
CA GLU A 70 11.68 -13.50 -9.08
C GLU A 70 11.62 -13.47 -10.60
N LYS A 71 10.56 -12.90 -11.17
CA LYS A 71 10.37 -12.74 -12.62
C LYS A 71 10.93 -11.42 -13.16
N ASP A 72 11.08 -10.41 -12.32
CA ASP A 72 11.63 -9.09 -12.65
C ASP A 72 12.78 -8.76 -11.71
N ALA A 73 13.99 -9.18 -12.08
CA ALA A 73 15.22 -9.02 -11.29
C ALA A 73 15.52 -7.57 -10.86
N TYR A 74 14.87 -6.57 -11.49
CA TYR A 74 15.02 -5.15 -11.15
C TYR A 74 14.03 -4.67 -10.08
N ALA A 75 13.05 -5.50 -9.71
CA ALA A 75 11.99 -5.14 -8.76
C ALA A 75 12.24 -5.66 -7.33
N GLN A 76 13.19 -6.59 -7.14
CA GLN A 76 13.30 -7.41 -5.94
C GLN A 76 13.71 -6.64 -4.67
N ASP A 77 14.68 -5.72 -4.75
CA ASP A 77 15.28 -5.10 -3.55
C ASP A 77 14.59 -3.80 -3.07
N LYS A 78 13.60 -3.29 -3.81
CA LYS A 78 13.05 -1.95 -3.57
C LYS A 78 11.59 -1.92 -3.13
N THR A 79 10.96 -3.07 -3.00
CA THR A 79 9.52 -3.15 -2.70
C THR A 79 9.20 -2.52 -1.33
N GLU A 80 10.03 -2.73 -0.31
CA GLU A 80 9.81 -2.15 1.02
C GLU A 80 10.06 -0.65 1.06
N HIS A 81 11.08 -0.15 0.37
CA HIS A 81 11.33 1.28 0.25
C HIS A 81 10.19 1.99 -0.50
N ALA A 82 9.76 1.43 -1.64
CA ALA A 82 8.60 1.93 -2.39
C ALA A 82 7.32 1.94 -1.55
N ARG A 83 7.09 0.88 -0.75
CA ARG A 83 5.97 0.80 0.18
C ARG A 83 6.02 1.91 1.23
N ALA A 84 7.19 2.12 1.84
CA ALA A 84 7.38 3.17 2.84
C ALA A 84 7.15 4.57 2.24
N LEU A 85 7.66 4.84 1.04
CA LEU A 85 7.40 6.08 0.31
C LEU A 85 5.91 6.29 0.05
N ALA A 86 5.23 5.26 -0.46
CA ALA A 86 3.80 5.33 -0.75
C ALA A 86 2.97 5.63 0.50
N LYS A 87 3.32 5.00 1.64
CA LYS A 87 2.72 5.24 2.94
C LYS A 87 2.90 6.69 3.39
N GLU A 88 4.14 7.21 3.36
CA GLU A 88 4.43 8.58 3.79
C GLU A 88 3.74 9.62 2.91
N VAL A 89 3.69 9.41 1.60
CA VAL A 89 2.95 10.30 0.67
C VAL A 89 1.45 10.27 0.96
N ALA A 90 0.88 9.10 1.18
CA ALA A 90 -0.54 8.97 1.50
C ALA A 90 -0.88 9.60 2.85
N ALA A 91 0.01 9.50 3.86
CA ALA A 91 -0.12 10.16 5.15
C ALA A 91 0.02 11.71 5.03
N GLU A 92 0.96 12.19 4.21
CA GLU A 92 1.13 13.63 3.93
C GLU A 92 -0.13 14.24 3.28
N LEU A 93 -0.87 13.44 2.52
CA LEU A 93 -2.16 13.80 1.93
C LEU A 93 -3.34 13.61 2.88
N ALA A 94 -3.09 13.27 4.16
CA ALA A 94 -4.09 13.01 5.19
C ALA A 94 -5.16 11.97 4.79
N LEU A 95 -4.76 10.93 4.06
CA LEU A 95 -5.67 9.86 3.66
C LEU A 95 -6.05 8.98 4.86
N PRO A 96 -7.29 8.43 4.89
CA PRO A 96 -7.68 7.47 5.92
C PRO A 96 -6.77 6.23 5.93
N ASP A 97 -6.53 5.64 7.10
CA ASP A 97 -5.65 4.46 7.28
C ASP A 97 -5.94 3.32 6.33
N GLN A 98 -7.21 3.06 6.04
CA GLN A 98 -7.59 2.03 5.08
C GLN A 98 -7.13 2.35 3.65
N MET A 99 -7.18 3.62 3.25
CA MET A 99 -6.72 4.05 1.93
C MET A 99 -5.19 4.00 1.85
N ILE A 100 -4.50 4.39 2.93
CA ILE A 100 -3.03 4.26 3.05
C ILE A 100 -2.63 2.80 2.79
N ARG A 101 -3.26 1.84 3.47
CA ARG A 101 -2.99 0.40 3.24
C ARG A 101 -3.24 -0.04 1.80
N TYR A 102 -4.32 0.43 1.17
CA TYR A 102 -4.57 0.10 -0.23
C TYR A 102 -3.51 0.66 -1.18
N VAL A 103 -3.00 1.86 -0.91
CA VAL A 103 -1.90 2.47 -1.68
C VAL A 103 -0.61 1.68 -1.47
N GLU A 104 -0.28 1.27 -0.24
CA GLU A 104 0.85 0.39 0.05
C GLU A 104 0.75 -0.93 -0.76
N TYR A 105 -0.40 -1.61 -0.71
CA TYR A 105 -0.61 -2.86 -1.44
C TYR A 105 -0.54 -2.68 -2.96
N ALA A 106 -1.12 -1.60 -3.47
CA ALA A 106 -1.05 -1.29 -4.90
C ALA A 106 0.39 -1.03 -5.35
N THR A 107 1.18 -0.32 -4.53
CA THR A 107 2.60 -0.08 -4.79
C THR A 107 3.40 -1.39 -4.85
N MET A 108 3.13 -2.32 -3.94
CA MET A 108 3.81 -3.62 -3.94
C MET A 108 3.39 -4.53 -5.10
N LEU A 109 2.13 -4.44 -5.54
CA LEU A 109 1.53 -5.34 -6.51
C LEU A 109 1.39 -4.77 -7.92
N HIS A 110 1.84 -3.52 -8.17
CA HIS A 110 1.65 -2.87 -9.48
C HIS A 110 2.24 -3.68 -10.65
N GLY A 111 3.29 -4.43 -10.39
CA GLY A 111 3.97 -5.27 -11.38
C GLY A 111 3.38 -6.67 -11.58
N ILE A 112 2.34 -7.08 -10.81
CA ILE A 112 1.85 -8.49 -10.83
C ILE A 112 1.42 -8.95 -12.22
N GLY A 113 0.90 -8.06 -13.03
CA GLY A 113 0.47 -8.41 -14.39
C GLY A 113 1.59 -8.72 -15.36
N LYS A 114 2.86 -8.41 -15.03
CA LYS A 114 4.04 -8.79 -15.80
C LYS A 114 4.18 -10.32 -15.92
N ILE A 115 3.52 -11.07 -15.04
CA ILE A 115 3.44 -12.55 -15.16
C ILE A 115 2.85 -13.00 -16.52
N GLY A 116 2.00 -12.19 -17.12
CA GLY A 116 1.38 -12.44 -18.42
C GLY A 116 2.12 -11.85 -19.63
N VAL A 117 3.29 -11.23 -19.41
CA VAL A 117 4.14 -10.68 -20.46
C VAL A 117 5.30 -11.65 -20.73
N ASP A 118 5.68 -11.79 -22.00
CA ASP A 118 6.81 -12.66 -22.38
C ASP A 118 8.11 -12.20 -21.72
N GLN A 119 8.82 -13.17 -21.11
CA GLN A 119 10.09 -12.91 -20.43
C GLN A 119 11.16 -12.35 -21.40
N ALA A 120 11.15 -12.79 -22.66
CA ALA A 120 12.08 -12.28 -23.67
C ALA A 120 11.91 -10.77 -23.93
N ILE A 121 10.67 -10.27 -23.81
CA ILE A 121 10.38 -8.83 -23.95
C ILE A 121 10.82 -8.08 -22.68
N LEU A 122 10.53 -8.62 -21.49
CA LEU A 122 10.89 -7.98 -20.22
C LEU A 122 12.40 -7.89 -19.99
N SER A 123 13.15 -8.91 -20.47
CA SER A 123 14.62 -9.01 -20.31
C SER A 123 15.40 -8.43 -21.50
N LYS A 124 14.74 -7.86 -22.51
CA LYS A 124 15.38 -7.38 -23.72
C LYS A 124 16.41 -6.30 -23.43
N PRO A 125 17.68 -6.50 -23.82
CA PRO A 125 18.70 -5.45 -23.71
C PRO A 125 18.46 -4.40 -24.80
N GLY A 126 17.88 -3.26 -24.45
CA GLY A 126 17.65 -2.17 -25.38
C GLY A 126 16.20 -1.70 -25.47
N LYS A 127 15.89 -0.91 -26.50
CA LYS A 127 14.55 -0.36 -26.69
C LYS A 127 13.59 -1.43 -27.20
N LEU A 128 12.36 -1.40 -26.66
CA LEU A 128 11.26 -2.21 -27.18
C LEU A 128 10.76 -1.66 -28.51
N THR A 129 10.30 -2.57 -29.39
CA THR A 129 9.52 -2.15 -30.57
C THR A 129 8.13 -1.65 -30.14
N PRO A 130 7.41 -0.92 -30.99
CA PRO A 130 6.03 -0.50 -30.66
C PRO A 130 5.14 -1.70 -30.31
N GLU A 131 5.25 -2.82 -31.02
CA GLU A 131 4.46 -4.05 -30.79
C GLU A 131 4.81 -4.70 -29.44
N GLU A 132 6.09 -4.77 -29.10
CA GLU A 132 6.56 -5.27 -27.81
C GLU A 132 6.07 -4.36 -26.68
N PHE A 133 6.10 -3.03 -26.87
CA PHE A 133 5.62 -2.09 -25.89
C PHE A 133 4.10 -2.23 -25.67
N GLU A 134 3.31 -2.45 -26.72
CA GLU A 134 1.88 -2.76 -26.58
C GLU A 134 1.63 -4.05 -25.78
N GLN A 135 2.52 -5.04 -25.87
CA GLN A 135 2.44 -6.22 -25.02
C GLN A 135 2.74 -5.92 -23.56
N VAL A 136 3.75 -5.08 -23.29
CA VAL A 136 4.09 -4.65 -21.93
C VAL A 136 2.93 -3.86 -21.32
N LYS A 137 2.27 -2.98 -22.05
CA LYS A 137 1.11 -2.20 -21.55
C LYS A 137 0.01 -3.09 -20.98
N LYS A 138 -0.18 -4.31 -21.51
CA LYS A 138 -1.20 -5.25 -21.04
C LYS A 138 -1.03 -5.66 -19.58
N HIS A 139 0.17 -5.46 -18.96
CA HIS A 139 0.39 -5.84 -17.57
C HIS A 139 -0.59 -5.15 -16.60
N THR A 140 -1.02 -3.92 -16.90
CA THR A 140 -1.99 -3.19 -16.06
C THR A 140 -3.34 -3.91 -16.01
N SER A 141 -3.88 -4.26 -17.18
CA SER A 141 -5.16 -4.99 -17.32
C SER A 141 -5.07 -6.43 -16.82
N ILE A 142 -3.93 -7.10 -17.00
CA ILE A 142 -3.69 -8.46 -16.47
C ILE A 142 -3.64 -8.40 -14.95
N GLY A 143 -2.89 -7.46 -14.38
CA GLY A 143 -2.79 -7.24 -12.95
C GLY A 143 -4.17 -6.97 -12.31
N HIS A 144 -4.95 -6.09 -12.92
CA HIS A 144 -6.32 -5.84 -12.51
C HIS A 144 -7.16 -7.13 -12.47
N ARG A 145 -7.15 -7.94 -13.52
CA ARG A 145 -7.91 -9.21 -13.59
C ARG A 145 -7.50 -10.22 -12.53
N ILE A 146 -6.22 -10.27 -12.19
CA ILE A 146 -5.70 -11.16 -11.14
C ILE A 146 -6.24 -10.69 -9.78
N LEU A 147 -6.03 -9.41 -9.46
CA LEU A 147 -6.35 -8.85 -8.15
C LEU A 147 -7.85 -8.70 -7.90
N ALA A 148 -8.65 -8.41 -8.91
CA ALA A 148 -10.09 -8.23 -8.80
C ALA A 148 -10.84 -9.50 -8.37
N ARG A 149 -10.22 -10.68 -8.50
CA ARG A 149 -10.79 -11.96 -8.00
C ARG A 149 -10.77 -12.08 -6.48
N VAL A 150 -9.99 -11.25 -5.80
CA VAL A 150 -9.85 -11.25 -4.34
C VAL A 150 -10.59 -10.02 -3.81
N LYS A 151 -11.71 -10.22 -3.12
CA LYS A 151 -12.62 -9.13 -2.73
C LYS A 151 -11.93 -7.97 -2.01
N PHE A 152 -11.05 -8.25 -1.04
CA PHE A 152 -10.38 -7.19 -0.27
C PHE A 152 -9.35 -6.40 -1.10
N LEU A 153 -8.88 -6.94 -2.24
CA LEU A 153 -8.00 -6.27 -3.19
C LEU A 153 -8.76 -5.49 -4.30
N GLY A 154 -10.07 -5.44 -4.25
CA GLY A 154 -10.88 -4.71 -5.23
C GLY A 154 -10.43 -3.27 -5.47
N PRO A 155 -10.27 -2.43 -4.42
CA PRO A 155 -9.72 -1.08 -4.56
C PRO A 155 -8.28 -1.07 -5.09
N VAL A 156 -7.44 -2.00 -4.62
CA VAL A 156 -6.05 -2.17 -5.07
C VAL A 156 -5.98 -2.51 -6.56
N SER A 157 -6.88 -3.37 -7.04
CA SER A 157 -6.92 -3.79 -8.45
C SER A 157 -7.16 -2.61 -9.40
N LYS A 158 -8.02 -1.65 -9.01
CA LYS A 158 -8.24 -0.42 -9.77
C LYS A 158 -7.02 0.49 -9.76
N MET A 159 -6.34 0.60 -8.63
CA MET A 159 -5.09 1.37 -8.54
C MET A 159 -4.01 0.79 -9.45
N VAL A 160 -3.90 -0.54 -9.50
CA VAL A 160 -2.98 -1.25 -10.39
C VAL A 160 -3.37 -1.12 -11.86
N LEU A 161 -4.66 -1.04 -12.20
CA LEU A 161 -5.11 -0.82 -13.56
C LEU A 161 -4.61 0.53 -14.12
N TYR A 162 -4.73 1.58 -13.32
CA TYR A 162 -4.55 2.97 -13.78
C TYR A 162 -3.23 3.62 -13.37
N HIS A 163 -2.27 2.88 -12.80
CA HIS A 163 -0.99 3.46 -12.35
C HIS A 163 -0.07 3.92 -13.50
N GLN A 164 -0.39 3.61 -14.73
CA GLN A 164 0.31 4.08 -15.93
C GLN A 164 -0.48 5.16 -16.70
N GLU A 165 -1.59 5.62 -16.14
CA GLU A 165 -2.27 6.80 -16.66
C GLU A 165 -1.45 8.06 -16.38
N TRP A 166 -1.48 8.99 -17.30
CA TRP A 166 -0.79 10.26 -17.16
C TRP A 166 -1.79 11.36 -16.85
N PHE A 167 -1.44 12.28 -15.99
CA PHE A 167 -2.32 13.36 -15.54
C PHE A 167 -2.91 14.17 -16.71
N ASN A 168 -2.20 14.27 -17.84
CA ASN A 168 -2.65 14.93 -19.06
C ASN A 168 -3.47 14.05 -20.02
N GLY A 169 -3.77 12.79 -19.66
CA GLY A 169 -4.53 11.84 -20.46
C GLY A 169 -3.75 11.12 -21.57
N LYS A 170 -2.41 11.23 -21.60
CA LYS A 170 -1.57 10.53 -22.60
C LYS A 170 -1.03 9.17 -22.11
N GLY A 171 -1.51 8.72 -20.96
CA GLY A 171 -1.19 7.43 -20.38
C GLY A 171 -2.00 6.27 -20.96
N TYR A 172 -2.01 5.15 -20.24
CA TYR A 172 -2.75 3.95 -20.60
C TYR A 172 -3.27 3.24 -19.34
N PRO A 173 -4.31 2.38 -19.39
CA PRO A 173 -4.89 1.78 -20.59
C PRO A 173 -6.05 2.55 -21.23
N GLU A 174 -6.69 3.50 -20.54
CA GLU A 174 -7.93 4.16 -20.97
C GLU A 174 -7.74 5.63 -21.34
N GLY A 175 -6.58 6.23 -21.02
CA GLY A 175 -6.31 7.63 -21.29
C GLY A 175 -7.06 8.58 -20.36
N LEU A 176 -7.29 8.16 -19.10
CA LEU A 176 -7.93 8.98 -18.08
C LEU A 176 -7.10 10.24 -17.80
N LYS A 177 -7.79 11.35 -17.47
CA LYS A 177 -7.15 12.65 -17.28
C LYS A 177 -7.47 13.23 -15.91
N GLY A 178 -6.46 13.84 -15.29
CA GLY A 178 -6.64 14.58 -14.04
C GLY A 178 -7.20 13.71 -12.92
N GLU A 179 -8.30 14.14 -12.33
CA GLU A 179 -8.95 13.47 -11.20
C GLU A 179 -9.80 12.25 -11.59
N GLU A 180 -10.00 11.99 -12.88
CA GLU A 180 -10.59 10.73 -13.34
C GLU A 180 -9.69 9.55 -12.97
N ILE A 181 -8.37 9.80 -12.86
CA ILE A 181 -7.40 8.80 -12.39
C ILE A 181 -7.56 8.64 -10.88
N PRO A 182 -7.81 7.42 -10.36
CA PRO A 182 -7.92 7.20 -8.92
C PRO A 182 -6.69 7.75 -8.17
N LEU A 183 -6.92 8.43 -7.03
CA LEU A 183 -5.86 9.08 -6.26
C LEU A 183 -4.70 8.12 -5.93
N GLY A 184 -5.03 6.88 -5.49
CA GLY A 184 -4.01 5.87 -5.22
C GLY A 184 -3.17 5.50 -6.45
N SER A 185 -3.76 5.48 -7.65
CA SER A 185 -3.02 5.23 -8.90
C SER A 185 -2.03 6.35 -9.19
N ARG A 186 -2.42 7.61 -8.95
CA ARG A 186 -1.54 8.79 -9.11
C ARG A 186 -0.35 8.74 -8.14
N ILE A 187 -0.57 8.26 -6.90
CA ILE A 187 0.52 8.05 -5.91
C ILE A 187 1.45 6.92 -6.37
N VAL A 188 0.90 5.77 -6.75
CA VAL A 188 1.69 4.62 -7.24
C VAL A 188 2.54 5.02 -8.45
N ALA A 189 2.00 5.83 -9.38
CA ALA A 189 2.72 6.30 -10.57
C ALA A 189 4.00 7.08 -10.20
N ILE A 190 3.91 8.00 -9.24
CA ILE A 190 5.07 8.79 -8.79
C ILE A 190 6.10 7.92 -8.09
N VAL A 191 5.67 7.07 -7.16
CA VAL A 191 6.58 6.17 -6.42
C VAL A 191 7.30 5.23 -7.38
N ASN A 192 6.58 4.64 -8.34
CA ASN A 192 7.17 3.76 -9.35
C ASN A 192 8.18 4.51 -10.25
N ALA A 193 7.88 5.74 -10.66
CA ALA A 193 8.80 6.56 -11.44
C ALA A 193 10.06 6.93 -10.65
N TRP A 194 9.90 7.28 -9.36
CA TRP A 194 11.01 7.55 -8.45
C TRP A 194 11.94 6.35 -8.31
N GLU A 195 11.40 5.17 -8.00
CA GLU A 195 12.18 3.93 -7.91
C GLU A 195 12.88 3.60 -9.23
N ALA A 196 12.17 3.77 -10.34
CA ALA A 196 12.73 3.57 -11.66
C ALA A 196 13.90 4.52 -11.94
N MET A 197 13.82 5.80 -11.56
CA MET A 197 14.88 6.80 -11.74
C MET A 197 16.08 6.55 -10.86
N ASN A 198 15.90 6.06 -9.65
CA ASN A 198 16.95 5.80 -8.66
C ASN A 198 17.46 4.34 -8.67
N SER A 199 17.15 3.57 -9.72
CA SER A 199 17.66 2.22 -9.94
C SER A 199 18.62 2.18 -11.12
N ASP A 200 19.72 1.42 -10.97
CA ASP A 200 20.56 1.05 -12.08
C ASP A 200 19.78 0.15 -13.05
N ARG A 201 19.89 0.41 -14.32
CA ARG A 201 19.33 -0.40 -15.40
C ARG A 201 20.41 -0.78 -16.40
N PRO A 202 20.26 -1.83 -17.20
CA PRO A 202 21.32 -2.28 -18.13
C PRO A 202 21.84 -1.19 -19.06
N TYR A 203 20.99 -0.20 -19.35
CA TYR A 203 21.27 0.88 -20.30
C TYR A 203 21.38 2.27 -19.63
N ARG A 204 21.25 2.37 -18.28
CA ARG A 204 21.27 3.64 -17.59
C ARG A 204 21.60 3.48 -16.09
N LYS A 205 22.54 4.28 -15.59
CA LYS A 205 22.79 4.44 -14.15
C LYS A 205 21.65 5.18 -13.45
N ALA A 206 21.51 4.98 -12.14
CA ALA A 206 20.61 5.75 -11.30
C ALA A 206 20.90 7.25 -11.44
N LEU A 207 19.83 8.06 -11.48
CA LEU A 207 19.97 9.52 -11.62
C LEU A 207 20.45 10.19 -10.33
N GLY A 208 20.16 9.59 -9.20
CA GLY A 208 20.30 10.18 -7.88
C GLY A 208 19.15 11.13 -7.53
N ARG A 209 18.99 11.36 -6.22
CA ARG A 209 17.85 12.03 -5.61
C ARG A 209 17.54 13.41 -6.20
N GLU A 210 18.55 14.26 -6.36
CA GLU A 210 18.36 15.63 -6.85
C GLU A 210 17.77 15.65 -8.26
N LYS A 211 18.41 14.91 -9.19
CA LYS A 211 17.95 14.83 -10.58
C LYS A 211 16.58 14.16 -10.69
N ALA A 212 16.32 13.13 -9.90
CA ALA A 212 15.01 12.48 -9.87
C ALA A 212 13.92 13.45 -9.39
N SER A 213 14.21 14.29 -8.38
CA SER A 213 13.29 15.34 -7.91
C SER A 213 13.00 16.38 -9.00
N GLU A 214 14.04 16.80 -9.76
CA GLU A 214 13.86 17.70 -10.89
C GLU A 214 12.97 17.10 -11.98
N GLU A 215 13.16 15.84 -12.32
CA GLU A 215 12.34 15.14 -13.31
C GLU A 215 10.87 15.02 -12.85
N LEU A 216 10.61 14.74 -11.56
CA LEU A 216 9.25 14.77 -11.04
C LEU A 216 8.60 16.16 -11.17
N ARG A 217 9.34 17.24 -10.84
CA ARG A 217 8.84 18.62 -11.00
C ARG A 217 8.54 18.96 -12.47
N LYS A 218 9.42 18.57 -13.39
CA LYS A 218 9.20 18.75 -14.85
C LYS A 218 7.99 17.97 -15.36
N GLY A 219 7.73 16.81 -14.76
CA GLY A 219 6.58 15.95 -15.10
C GLY A 219 5.25 16.42 -14.49
N ALA A 220 5.27 17.37 -13.54
CA ALA A 220 4.06 17.88 -12.89
C ALA A 220 3.11 18.52 -13.91
N GLY A 221 1.81 18.18 -13.83
CA GLY A 221 0.79 18.64 -14.77
C GLY A 221 0.78 17.93 -16.13
N SER A 222 1.82 17.11 -16.42
CA SER A 222 1.89 16.29 -17.62
C SER A 222 1.75 14.80 -17.30
N GLN A 223 2.78 14.17 -16.82
CA GLN A 223 2.75 12.77 -16.40
C GLN A 223 2.17 12.62 -15.00
N PHE A 224 2.51 13.52 -14.10
CA PHE A 224 2.19 13.42 -12.67
C PHE A 224 1.23 14.50 -12.23
N ASP A 225 0.44 14.18 -11.21
CA ASP A 225 -0.39 15.13 -10.49
C ASP A 225 0.49 16.13 -9.72
N PRO A 226 0.36 17.46 -9.97
CA PRO A 226 1.18 18.46 -9.29
C PRO A 226 1.08 18.43 -7.76
N GLN A 227 -0.12 18.18 -7.23
CA GLN A 227 -0.34 18.13 -5.78
C GLN A 227 0.38 16.93 -5.15
N ILE A 228 0.38 15.78 -5.84
CA ILE A 228 1.07 14.58 -5.37
C ILE A 228 2.58 14.74 -5.51
N VAL A 229 3.08 15.40 -6.56
CA VAL A 229 4.53 15.72 -6.66
C VAL A 229 4.98 16.52 -5.45
N GLU A 230 4.26 17.58 -5.08
CA GLU A 230 4.59 18.39 -3.91
C GLU A 230 4.53 17.58 -2.59
N ALA A 231 3.48 16.76 -2.41
CA ALA A 231 3.37 15.88 -1.25
C ALA A 231 4.52 14.86 -1.19
N PHE A 232 4.88 14.28 -2.33
CA PHE A 232 6.00 13.34 -2.44
C PHE A 232 7.33 13.98 -2.03
N LEU A 233 7.63 15.16 -2.54
CA LEU A 233 8.88 15.87 -2.25
C LEU A 233 9.00 16.30 -0.78
N ARG A 234 7.88 16.48 -0.07
CA ARG A 234 7.88 16.70 1.38
C ARG A 234 8.01 15.41 2.19
N ALA A 235 7.45 14.31 1.69
CA ALA A 235 7.42 13.03 2.38
C ALA A 235 8.73 12.23 2.21
N GLU A 236 9.33 12.23 1.03
CA GLU A 236 10.49 11.42 0.66
C GLU A 236 11.69 11.58 1.62
N PRO A 237 12.05 12.79 2.09
CA PRO A 237 13.18 12.97 3.03
C PRO A 237 12.99 12.25 4.38
N ARG A 238 11.76 11.87 4.74
CA ARG A 238 11.45 11.18 6.00
C ARG A 238 11.69 9.67 5.90
N VAL A 239 11.74 9.13 4.70
CA VAL A 239 11.95 7.71 4.45
C VAL A 239 13.45 7.43 4.41
N LYS A 240 13.94 6.67 5.40
CA LYS A 240 15.35 6.26 5.44
C LYS A 240 15.60 5.28 4.29
N THR A 241 16.58 5.58 3.47
CA THR A 241 17.16 4.59 2.56
C THR A 241 18.00 3.65 3.44
N GLU A 242 17.62 2.37 3.54
CA GLU A 242 18.53 1.37 4.12
C GLU A 242 19.75 1.31 3.21
N ALA A 243 20.92 1.58 3.78
CA ALA A 243 22.21 1.60 3.10
C ALA A 243 22.73 0.19 2.86
#